data_3a8a305eb0ea41a340aa7877c0efb920
#
_entry.id   3a8a305eb0ea41a340aa7877c0efb920
#
_cell.length_a   1.000
_cell.length_b   1.000
_cell.length_c   1.000
_cell.angle_alpha   90.00
_cell.angle_beta   90.00
_cell.angle_gamma   90.00
#
_symmetry.space_group_name_H-M   'P 1'
#
loop_
_entity.id
_entity.type
_entity.pdbx_description
1 polymer ?
#
loop_
_entity_poly.entity_id
_entity_poly.type
_entity_poly.pdbx_seq_one_letter_code
_entity_poly.pdbx_strand_id
1 'polypeptide(L)' 'MKIYDRNRNVLTLGQRVMIAATGALDVLKEAHTDNLTPYEAEHEKCVLLANSRERYAPIELIRLG' A
#
# COMPACT_ATOMS: atom_id res chain seq x y z
N MET A 1 -3.06 -11.75 -5.66
CA MET A 1 -2.95 -11.72 -4.18
C MET A 1 -3.59 -10.46 -3.64
N LYS A 2 -4.40 -10.57 -2.60
CA LYS A 2 -4.96 -9.39 -1.94
C LYS A 2 -3.94 -8.80 -0.98
N ILE A 3 -3.86 -7.46 -0.93
CA ILE A 3 -3.03 -6.77 0.04
C ILE A 3 -3.93 -5.93 0.96
N TYR A 4 -3.49 -5.73 2.18
CA TYR A 4 -4.27 -5.03 3.21
C TYR A 4 -3.44 -3.90 3.82
N ASP A 5 -4.13 -2.82 4.19
CA ASP A 5 -3.49 -1.69 4.85
C ASP A 5 -3.20 -2.02 6.32
N ARG A 6 -2.68 -1.05 7.08
CA ARG A 6 -2.34 -1.26 8.48
C ARG A 6 -3.56 -1.59 9.35
N ASN A 7 -4.75 -1.23 8.90
CA ASN A 7 -6.00 -1.49 9.62
C ASN A 7 -6.75 -2.70 9.08
N ARG A 8 -6.08 -3.51 8.24
CA ARG A 8 -6.63 -4.74 7.65
C ARG A 8 -7.76 -4.48 6.67
N ASN A 9 -7.79 -3.31 6.04
CA ASN A 9 -8.70 -3.02 4.94
C ASN A 9 -8.01 -3.39 3.62
N VAL A 10 -8.75 -4.01 2.71
CA VAL A 10 -8.18 -4.41 1.42
C VAL A 10 -7.78 -3.20 0.59
N LEU A 11 -6.64 -3.27 -0.06
CA LEU A 11 -6.15 -2.23 -0.96
C LEU A 11 -6.26 -2.70 -2.41
N THR A 12 -6.80 -1.84 -3.27
CA THR A 12 -6.93 -2.12 -4.70
C THR A 12 -6.31 -0.99 -5.50
N LEU A 13 -6.00 -1.26 -6.77
CA LEU A 13 -5.44 -0.23 -7.64
C LEU A 13 -6.44 0.92 -7.80
N GLY A 14 -5.94 2.14 -7.72
CA GLY A 14 -6.77 3.34 -7.76
C GLY A 14 -7.33 3.75 -6.41
N GLN A 15 -7.07 2.98 -5.35
CA GLN A 15 -7.54 3.27 -4.01
C GLN A 15 -6.82 4.49 -3.43
N ARG A 16 -7.60 5.41 -2.86
CA ARG A 16 -7.02 6.54 -2.12
C ARG A 16 -6.50 6.04 -0.79
N VAL A 17 -5.30 6.48 -0.46
CA VAL A 17 -4.62 6.07 0.77
C VAL A 17 -3.96 7.25 1.45
N MET A 18 -3.68 7.09 2.74
CA MET A 18 -2.90 8.04 3.51
C MET A 18 -1.63 7.32 4.00
N ILE A 19 -0.50 7.99 3.88
CA ILE A 19 0.76 7.47 4.42
C ILE A 19 0.74 7.72 5.93
N ALA A 20 0.69 6.66 6.72
CA ALA A 20 0.48 6.77 8.18
C ALA A 20 1.55 7.61 8.87
N ALA A 21 2.80 7.50 8.45
CA ALA A 21 3.92 8.19 9.09
C ALA A 21 3.88 9.70 8.90
N THR A 22 3.33 10.18 7.79
CA THR A 22 3.38 11.61 7.43
C THR A 22 2.01 12.26 7.33
N GLY A 23 0.95 11.48 7.19
CA GLY A 23 -0.40 11.98 6.92
C GLY A 23 -0.61 12.43 5.48
N ALA A 24 0.35 12.21 4.59
CA ALA A 24 0.22 12.60 3.20
C ALA A 24 -0.81 11.71 2.47
N LEU A 25 -1.57 12.32 1.57
CA LEU A 25 -2.59 11.62 0.80
C LEU A 25 -2.04 11.24 -0.58
N ASP A 26 -2.38 10.05 -1.06
CA ASP A 26 -1.94 9.59 -2.36
C ASP A 26 -2.91 8.53 -2.90
N VAL A 27 -2.59 7.97 -4.06
CA VAL A 27 -3.41 6.96 -4.72
C VAL A 27 -2.53 5.77 -5.04
N LEU A 28 -3.02 4.57 -4.78
CA LEU A 28 -2.30 3.33 -5.06
C LEU A 28 -2.25 3.10 -6.57
N LYS A 29 -1.05 3.11 -7.11
CA LYS A 29 -0.83 2.97 -8.55
C LYS A 29 -0.51 1.55 -8.97
N GLU A 30 0.43 0.91 -8.27
CA GLU A 30 0.88 -0.45 -8.57
C GLU A 30 1.23 -1.18 -7.28
N ALA A 31 1.10 -2.49 -7.32
CA ALA A 31 1.53 -3.35 -6.22
C ALA A 31 2.31 -4.53 -6.82
N HIS A 32 3.56 -4.67 -6.42
CA HIS A 32 4.47 -5.68 -6.95
C HIS A 32 4.62 -6.81 -5.93
N THR A 33 3.68 -7.75 -5.95
CA THR A 33 3.61 -8.83 -4.97
C THR A 33 4.07 -10.18 -5.52
N ASP A 34 4.65 -10.22 -6.73
CA ASP A 34 5.12 -11.45 -7.34
C ASP A 34 6.18 -12.12 -6.47
N ASN A 35 6.01 -13.42 -6.26
CA ASN A 35 6.95 -14.23 -5.46
C ASN A 35 6.99 -13.86 -3.98
N LEU A 36 6.02 -13.11 -3.49
CA LEU A 36 5.93 -12.77 -2.07
C LEU A 36 4.88 -13.63 -1.38
N THR A 37 5.18 -14.02 -0.14
CA THR A 37 4.18 -14.64 0.73
C THR A 37 3.21 -13.55 1.22
N PRO A 38 2.04 -13.90 1.77
CA PRO A 38 1.13 -12.89 2.34
C PRO A 38 1.80 -12.00 3.38
N TYR A 39 2.65 -12.58 4.22
CA TYR A 39 3.39 -11.81 5.22
C TYR A 39 4.35 -10.81 4.55
N GLU A 40 5.12 -11.29 3.57
CA GLU A 40 6.05 -10.42 2.84
C GLU A 40 5.32 -9.32 2.09
N ALA A 41 4.19 -9.66 1.44
CA ALA A 41 3.42 -8.67 0.71
C ALA A 41 2.92 -7.54 1.62
N GLU A 42 2.69 -7.82 2.90
CA GLU A 42 2.24 -6.83 3.87
C GLU A 42 3.38 -5.92 4.35
N HIS A 43 4.60 -6.46 4.45
CA HIS A 43 5.74 -5.77 5.07
C HIS A 43 6.80 -5.28 4.09
N GLU A 44 6.84 -5.81 2.86
CA GLU A 44 7.82 -5.39 1.87
C GLU A 44 7.39 -4.11 1.18
N LYS A 45 8.36 -3.31 0.76
CA LYS A 45 8.10 -2.06 0.04
C LYS A 45 7.70 -2.36 -1.40
N CYS A 46 6.50 -2.89 -1.57
CA CYS A 46 6.00 -3.38 -2.85
C CYS A 46 4.94 -2.49 -3.49
N VAL A 47 4.48 -1.45 -2.82
CA VAL A 47 3.43 -0.57 -3.30
C VAL A 47 4.00 0.71 -3.88
N LEU A 48 3.57 1.05 -5.10
CA LEU A 48 3.94 2.30 -5.76
C LEU A 48 2.73 3.22 -5.76
N LEU A 49 2.93 4.45 -5.27
CA LEU A 49 1.87 5.46 -5.24
C LEU A 49 2.03 6.45 -6.39
N ALA A 50 0.91 7.01 -6.85
CA ALA A 50 0.88 7.86 -8.04
C ALA A 50 1.73 9.12 -7.93
N ASN A 51 1.77 9.73 -6.74
CA ASN A 51 2.47 11.00 -6.53
C ASN A 51 3.71 10.88 -5.66
N SER A 52 4.16 9.66 -5.38
CA SER A 52 5.32 9.42 -4.53
C SER A 52 6.42 8.76 -5.34
N ARG A 53 7.66 9.10 -5.04
CA ARG A 53 8.83 8.50 -5.69
C ARG A 53 9.28 7.24 -4.99
N GLU A 54 8.96 7.11 -3.70
CA GLU A 54 9.35 5.97 -2.90
C GLU A 54 8.28 4.90 -2.93
N ARG A 55 8.70 3.66 -2.71
CA ARG A 55 7.77 2.56 -2.52
C ARG A 55 7.42 2.42 -1.06
N TYR A 56 6.23 1.93 -0.79
CA TYR A 56 5.72 1.75 0.56
C TYR A 56 5.28 0.31 0.78
N ALA A 57 5.37 -0.15 2.03
CA ALA A 57 4.75 -1.41 2.41
C ALA A 57 3.26 -1.16 2.69
N PRO A 58 2.37 -2.11 2.38
CA PRO A 58 0.94 -1.94 2.65
C PRO A 58 0.65 -1.56 4.11
N ILE A 59 1.42 -2.10 5.05
CA ILE A 59 1.25 -1.80 6.48
C ILE A 59 1.55 -0.33 6.83
N GLU A 60 2.23 0.40 5.94
CA GLU A 60 2.50 1.82 6.13
C GLU A 60 1.35 2.71 5.66
N LEU A 61 0.32 2.13 5.06
CA LEU A 61 -0.77 2.85 4.42
C LEU A 61 -2.09 2.66 5.17
N ILE A 62 -2.98 3.65 5.01
CA ILE A 62 -4.34 3.61 5.54
C ILE A 62 -5.30 3.86 4.39
N ARG A 63 -6.22 2.94 4.16
CA ARG A 63 -7.24 3.10 3.13
C ARG A 63 -8.20 4.25 3.48
N LEU A 64 -8.48 5.10 2.50
CA LEU A 64 -9.45 6.19 2.64
C LEU A 64 -10.70 5.87 1.82
N GLY A 65 -11.84 5.90 2.44
CA GLY A 65 -13.12 5.75 1.78
C GLY A 65 -13.30 4.53 0.92
#